data_9f700c7c3942f7095741047452d86b1d
#
_entry.id   9f700c7c3942f7095741047452d86b1d
#
_cell.length_a   1.000
_cell.length_b   1.000
_cell.length_c   1.000
_cell.angle_alpha   90.00
_cell.angle_beta   90.00
_cell.angle_gamma   90.00
#
_symmetry.space_group_name_H-M   'P 1'
#
loop_
_entity.id
_entity.type
_entity.pdbx_description
1 polymer ?
#
loop_
_entity_poly.entity_id
_entity_poly.type
_entity_poly.pdbx_seq_one_letter_code
_entity_poly.pdbx_strand_id
1 'polypeptide(L)'
;MNRFRVSLLPAVILTTAALSLWIDYAAGQEIALTPMQATEVAKGYRADGLKLKPVVNDKNETIGRINDFIFGKDGNIYVVLAVGDFTGLSGHLVAVPFPSLKLDDPSGNIVLPGASRTALEKLPVFLSNR
;
A
#
# COMPACT_ATOMS: atom_id res chain seq x y z
N MET A 1 -20.07 -19.33 68.09
CA MET A 1 -19.78 -20.61 67.49
C MET A 1 -19.96 -20.67 66.00
N ASN A 2 -20.83 -19.92 65.46
CA ASN A 2 -21.11 -19.96 64.04
C ASN A 2 -20.32 -18.96 63.21
N ARG A 3 -19.34 -18.35 63.83
CA ARG A 3 -18.61 -17.25 63.19
C ARG A 3 -17.53 -17.68 62.21
N PHE A 4 -17.13 -18.92 62.27
CA PHE A 4 -16.01 -19.42 61.46
C PHE A 4 -16.42 -19.88 60.05
N ARG A 5 -17.70 -20.02 59.81
CA ARG A 5 -18.20 -20.57 58.58
C ARG A 5 -18.27 -19.55 57.43
N VAL A 6 -18.28 -18.28 57.77
CA VAL A 6 -18.53 -17.22 56.80
C VAL A 6 -17.25 -16.75 56.11
N SER A 7 -16.08 -16.94 56.71
CA SER A 7 -14.83 -16.42 56.21
C SER A 7 -14.17 -17.26 55.10
N LEU A 8 -14.61 -18.50 54.88
CA LEU A 8 -13.98 -19.36 53.89
C LEU A 8 -14.58 -19.27 52.50
N LEU A 9 -15.82 -18.83 52.37
CA LEU A 9 -16.50 -18.78 51.09
C LEU A 9 -16.03 -17.66 50.17
N PRO A 10 -15.65 -16.47 50.60
CA PRO A 10 -15.22 -15.41 49.68
C PRO A 10 -13.89 -15.68 48.94
N ALA A 11 -13.02 -16.49 49.54
CA ALA A 11 -11.70 -16.75 48.97
C ALA A 11 -11.75 -17.64 47.74
N VAL A 12 -12.73 -18.52 47.64
CA VAL A 12 -12.87 -19.45 46.51
C VAL A 12 -13.40 -18.74 45.28
N ILE A 13 -14.23 -17.72 45.45
CA ILE A 13 -14.85 -16.96 44.35
C ILE A 13 -13.81 -16.09 43.63
N LEU A 14 -12.83 -15.57 44.36
CA LEU A 14 -11.78 -14.74 43.79
C LEU A 14 -10.82 -15.51 42.85
N THR A 15 -10.57 -16.79 43.14
CA THR A 15 -9.69 -17.61 42.30
C THR A 15 -10.31 -17.98 40.98
N THR A 16 -11.61 -18.19 40.93
CA THR A 16 -12.32 -18.53 39.69
C THR A 16 -12.40 -17.31 38.73
N ALA A 17 -12.53 -16.11 39.23
CA ALA A 17 -12.59 -14.91 38.44
C ALA A 17 -11.26 -14.60 37.72
N ALA A 18 -10.13 -14.92 38.34
CA ALA A 18 -8.82 -14.70 37.76
C ALA A 18 -8.55 -15.62 36.56
N LEU A 19 -9.06 -16.85 36.57
CA LEU A 19 -8.88 -17.80 35.47
C LEU A 19 -9.67 -17.41 34.22
N SER A 20 -10.86 -16.85 34.38
CA SER A 20 -11.67 -16.44 33.24
C SER A 20 -11.10 -15.25 32.52
N LEU A 21 -10.38 -14.35 33.18
CA LEU A 21 -9.71 -13.21 32.54
C LEU A 21 -8.58 -13.64 31.59
N TRP A 22 -7.88 -14.73 31.89
CA TRP A 22 -6.83 -15.24 31.03
C TRP A 22 -7.37 -15.83 29.73
N ILE A 23 -8.52 -16.48 29.79
CA ILE A 23 -9.16 -17.08 28.62
C ILE A 23 -9.65 -16.00 27.66
N ASP A 24 -10.24 -14.92 28.16
CA ASP A 24 -10.73 -13.81 27.35
C ASP A 24 -9.59 -13.07 26.65
N TYR A 25 -8.45 -12.95 27.29
CA TYR A 25 -7.28 -12.29 26.68
C TYR A 25 -6.69 -13.10 25.53
N ALA A 26 -6.66 -14.42 25.63
CA ALA A 26 -6.16 -15.30 24.59
C ALA A 26 -7.07 -15.38 23.35
N ALA A 27 -8.38 -15.19 23.53
CA ALA A 27 -9.35 -15.24 22.42
C ALA A 27 -9.46 -13.93 21.64
N GLY A 28 -8.91 -12.81 22.16
CA GLY A 28 -9.07 -11.48 21.59
C GLY A 28 -8.10 -11.10 20.48
N GLN A 29 -7.47 -12.07 19.77
CA GLN A 29 -6.45 -11.77 18.77
C GLN A 29 -6.89 -11.99 17.32
N GLU A 30 -8.13 -12.36 17.09
CA GLU A 30 -8.63 -12.46 15.72
C GLU A 30 -8.94 -11.08 15.16
N ILE A 31 -8.34 -10.78 13.99
CA ILE A 31 -8.62 -9.55 13.26
C ILE A 31 -9.87 -9.79 12.42
N ALA A 32 -10.89 -8.96 12.63
CA ALA A 32 -12.07 -8.96 11.79
C ALA A 32 -11.73 -8.31 10.44
N LEU A 33 -11.76 -9.11 9.38
CA LEU A 33 -11.56 -8.61 8.03
C LEU A 33 -12.89 -8.17 7.43
N THR A 34 -12.90 -6.99 6.81
CA THR A 34 -14.07 -6.52 6.09
C THR A 34 -14.14 -7.22 4.74
N PRO A 35 -15.25 -7.90 4.41
CA PRO A 35 -15.39 -8.51 3.10
C PRO A 35 -15.36 -7.45 2.00
N MET A 36 -14.65 -7.75 0.92
CA MET A 36 -14.59 -6.87 -0.25
C MET A 36 -15.36 -7.50 -1.40
N GLN A 37 -15.93 -6.67 -2.25
CA GLN A 37 -16.59 -7.11 -3.47
C GLN A 37 -15.51 -7.46 -4.51
N ALA A 38 -15.31 -8.74 -4.76
CA ALA A 38 -14.29 -9.21 -5.68
C ALA A 38 -14.48 -8.67 -7.11
N THR A 39 -15.73 -8.52 -7.55
CA THR A 39 -16.05 -7.96 -8.86
C THR A 39 -15.64 -6.49 -8.98
N GLU A 40 -15.79 -5.71 -7.91
CA GLU A 40 -15.35 -4.31 -7.91
C GLU A 40 -13.83 -4.20 -7.91
N VAL A 41 -13.15 -5.04 -7.16
CA VAL A 41 -11.69 -5.09 -7.15
C VAL A 41 -11.16 -5.46 -8.52
N ALA A 42 -11.82 -6.41 -9.22
CA ALA A 42 -11.41 -6.87 -10.54
C ALA A 42 -11.51 -5.80 -11.64
N LYS A 43 -12.26 -4.72 -11.41
CA LYS A 43 -12.31 -3.56 -12.32
C LYS A 43 -11.06 -2.69 -12.26
N GLY A 44 -10.22 -2.89 -11.24
CA GLY A 44 -9.00 -2.13 -11.07
C GLY A 44 -7.89 -2.57 -12.04
N TYR A 45 -6.76 -1.93 -11.90
CA TYR A 45 -5.59 -2.20 -12.74
C TYR A 45 -4.67 -3.20 -12.05
N ARG A 46 -4.19 -4.16 -12.82
CA ARG A 46 -3.16 -5.08 -12.34
C ARG A 46 -1.79 -4.44 -12.48
N ALA A 47 -0.97 -4.57 -11.46
CA ALA A 47 0.40 -4.03 -11.49
C ALA A 47 1.19 -4.55 -12.69
N ASP A 48 1.11 -5.85 -12.97
CA ASP A 48 1.78 -6.45 -14.12
C ASP A 48 1.28 -5.89 -15.45
N GLY A 49 0.01 -5.51 -15.52
CA GLY A 49 -0.56 -4.91 -16.73
C GLY A 49 -0.09 -3.48 -16.96
N LEU A 50 0.34 -2.80 -15.91
CA LEU A 50 0.84 -1.42 -16.01
C LEU A 50 2.34 -1.34 -16.25
N LYS A 51 3.10 -2.34 -15.84
CA LYS A 51 4.55 -2.36 -16.03
C LYS A 51 4.92 -2.26 -17.51
N LEU A 52 5.95 -1.50 -17.80
CA LEU A 52 6.49 -1.23 -19.13
C LEU A 52 5.60 -0.37 -20.03
N LYS A 53 4.42 0.03 -19.57
CA LYS A 53 3.58 0.94 -20.34
C LYS A 53 4.18 2.34 -20.37
N PRO A 54 4.06 3.02 -21.50
CA PRO A 54 4.52 4.40 -21.61
C PRO A 54 3.62 5.34 -20.83
N VAL A 55 4.23 6.38 -20.27
CA VAL A 55 3.54 7.48 -19.60
C VAL A 55 3.72 8.71 -20.43
N VAL A 56 2.64 9.42 -20.68
CA VAL A 56 2.62 10.64 -21.47
C VAL A 56 2.29 11.85 -20.59
N ASN A 57 2.59 13.04 -21.08
CA ASN A 57 2.19 14.30 -20.45
C ASN A 57 0.90 14.86 -21.08
N ASP A 58 0.50 16.07 -20.69
CA ASP A 58 -0.70 16.74 -21.24
C ASP A 58 -0.62 17.01 -22.75
N LYS A 59 0.58 17.04 -23.31
CA LYS A 59 0.81 17.24 -24.74
C LYS A 59 0.93 15.93 -25.50
N ASN A 60 0.61 14.82 -24.85
CA ASN A 60 0.72 13.47 -25.41
C ASN A 60 2.15 13.08 -25.82
N GLU A 61 3.13 13.69 -25.17
CA GLU A 61 4.54 13.33 -25.35
C GLU A 61 4.90 12.22 -24.36
N THR A 62 5.58 11.18 -24.83
CA THR A 62 6.07 10.10 -23.96
C THR A 62 7.21 10.63 -23.09
N ILE A 63 7.01 10.63 -21.79
CA ILE A 63 7.95 11.16 -20.80
C ILE A 63 8.68 10.08 -20.02
N GLY A 64 8.17 8.87 -20.04
CA GLY A 64 8.77 7.75 -19.31
C GLY A 64 7.99 6.46 -19.53
N ARG A 65 8.47 5.40 -18.89
CA ARG A 65 7.80 4.11 -18.84
C ARG A 65 7.71 3.63 -17.39
N ILE A 66 6.63 2.96 -17.06
CA ILE A 66 6.48 2.37 -15.74
C ILE A 66 7.46 1.20 -15.60
N ASN A 67 8.37 1.33 -14.63
CA ASN A 67 9.37 0.31 -14.33
C ASN A 67 8.92 -0.58 -13.17
N ASP A 68 8.42 0.00 -12.08
CA ASP A 68 8.07 -0.75 -10.89
C ASP A 68 7.12 0.05 -10.00
N PHE A 69 6.61 -0.61 -8.97
CA PHE A 69 5.79 -0.01 -7.91
C PHE A 69 6.47 -0.23 -6.58
N ILE A 70 6.42 0.79 -5.72
CA ILE A 70 6.96 0.70 -4.36
C ILE A 70 5.81 0.93 -3.38
N PHE A 71 5.62 -0.04 -2.50
CA PHE A 71 4.68 0.09 -1.40
C PHE A 71 5.44 0.69 -0.23
N GLY A 72 5.19 1.96 0.03
CA GLY A 72 5.90 2.69 1.07
C GLY A 72 5.56 2.17 2.46
N LYS A 73 6.51 2.26 3.37
CA LYS A 73 6.27 1.92 4.78
C LYS A 73 5.25 2.85 5.43
N ASP A 74 5.03 4.02 4.82
CA ASP A 74 4.00 4.99 5.21
C ASP A 74 2.60 4.63 4.71
N GLY A 75 2.45 3.52 3.98
CA GLY A 75 1.18 3.10 3.38
C GLY A 75 0.89 3.70 2.01
N ASN A 76 1.73 4.59 1.51
CA ASN A 76 1.57 5.19 0.19
C ASN A 76 2.18 4.31 -0.90
N ILE A 77 1.65 4.43 -2.12
CA ILE A 77 2.17 3.71 -3.27
C ILE A 77 2.88 4.70 -4.18
N TYR A 78 4.08 4.34 -4.58
CA TYR A 78 4.90 5.12 -5.51
C TYR A 78 5.13 4.34 -6.79
N VAL A 79 5.26 5.05 -7.90
CA VAL A 79 5.57 4.46 -9.19
C VAL A 79 6.98 4.86 -9.57
N VAL A 80 7.78 3.89 -9.97
CA VAL A 80 9.11 4.12 -10.49
C VAL A 80 9.02 4.21 -12.01
N LEU A 81 9.43 5.35 -12.55
CA LEU A 81 9.44 5.60 -13.98
C LEU A 81 10.87 5.54 -14.51
N ALA A 82 11.05 4.86 -15.62
CA ALA A 82 12.27 4.94 -16.40
C ALA A 82 12.15 6.15 -17.33
N VAL A 83 13.06 7.11 -17.18
CA VAL A 83 13.05 8.40 -17.88
C VAL A 83 14.33 8.53 -18.68
N GLY A 84 14.25 9.24 -19.81
CA GLY A 84 15.40 9.48 -20.68
C GLY A 84 15.37 8.61 -21.92
N ASP A 85 16.54 8.25 -22.44
CA ASP A 85 16.67 7.44 -23.63
C ASP A 85 16.41 5.98 -23.31
N PHE A 86 15.30 5.46 -23.87
CA PHE A 86 14.91 4.07 -23.64
C PHE A 86 15.75 3.07 -24.43
N THR A 87 16.55 3.53 -25.34
CA THR A 87 17.39 2.68 -26.20
C THR A 87 18.84 2.59 -25.70
N GLY A 88 19.21 3.39 -24.70
CA GLY A 88 20.56 3.46 -24.21
C GLY A 88 20.69 3.39 -22.69
N LEU A 89 21.92 3.54 -22.20
CA LEU A 89 22.27 3.51 -20.79
C LEU A 89 22.07 4.85 -20.08
N SER A 90 21.59 5.86 -20.79
CA SER A 90 21.44 7.22 -20.29
C SER A 90 20.14 7.47 -19.54
N GLY A 91 19.20 6.53 -19.56
CA GLY A 91 17.98 6.61 -18.80
C GLY A 91 18.23 6.44 -17.31
N HIS A 92 17.39 7.06 -16.51
CA HIS A 92 17.44 6.88 -15.05
C HIS A 92 16.05 6.68 -14.49
N LEU A 93 15.99 6.13 -13.29
CA LEU A 93 14.73 5.85 -12.59
C LEU A 93 14.39 7.00 -11.67
N VAL A 94 13.13 7.40 -11.66
CA VAL A 94 12.59 8.40 -10.74
C VAL A 94 11.32 7.85 -10.09
N ALA A 95 11.05 8.25 -8.86
CA ALA A 95 9.84 7.84 -8.15
C ALA A 95 8.86 9.01 -8.10
N VAL A 96 7.59 8.71 -8.39
CA VAL A 96 6.48 9.66 -8.28
C VAL A 96 5.35 9.02 -7.50
N PRO A 97 4.52 9.81 -6.79
CA PRO A 97 3.35 9.25 -6.12
C PRO A 97 2.38 8.62 -7.13
N PHE A 98 1.89 7.43 -6.83
CA PHE A 98 0.94 6.76 -7.71
C PHE A 98 -0.31 7.60 -8.00
N PRO A 99 -0.91 8.31 -7.01
CA PRO A 99 -2.07 9.16 -7.28
C PRO A 99 -1.83 10.30 -8.26
N SER A 100 -0.58 10.63 -8.56
CA SER A 100 -0.26 11.67 -9.58
C SER A 100 -0.50 11.18 -10.99
N LEU A 101 -0.60 9.88 -11.21
CA LEU A 101 -0.89 9.30 -12.51
C LEU A 101 -2.40 9.26 -12.76
N LYS A 102 -2.79 9.57 -13.97
CA LYS A 102 -4.16 9.43 -14.45
C LYS A 102 -4.24 8.19 -15.34
N LEU A 103 -4.94 7.16 -14.88
CA LEU A 103 -5.05 5.86 -15.55
C LEU A 103 -6.29 5.74 -16.43
N ASP A 104 -7.30 6.57 -16.19
CA ASP A 104 -8.60 6.51 -16.82
C ASP A 104 -8.80 7.60 -17.88
N ASP A 105 -7.72 8.07 -18.47
CA ASP A 105 -7.81 9.08 -19.53
C ASP A 105 -8.58 8.52 -20.72
N PRO A 106 -9.49 9.31 -21.35
CA PRO A 106 -10.25 8.86 -22.51
C PRO A 106 -9.39 8.41 -23.69
N SER A 107 -8.16 8.90 -23.80
CA SER A 107 -7.23 8.47 -24.85
C SER A 107 -6.72 7.04 -24.66
N GLY A 108 -6.93 6.43 -23.49
CA GLY A 108 -6.36 5.14 -23.12
C GLY A 108 -4.91 5.19 -22.67
N ASN A 109 -4.32 6.38 -22.66
CA ASN A 109 -2.94 6.56 -22.23
C ASN A 109 -2.86 6.76 -20.71
N ILE A 110 -1.71 6.39 -20.14
CA ILE A 110 -1.37 6.76 -18.77
C ILE A 110 -0.77 8.15 -18.80
N VAL A 111 -1.39 9.08 -18.09
CA VAL A 111 -1.00 10.49 -18.14
C VAL A 111 -0.43 10.93 -16.80
N LEU A 112 0.70 11.63 -16.82
CA LEU A 112 1.23 12.36 -15.68
C LEU A 112 1.05 13.85 -15.97
N PRO A 113 -0.06 14.46 -15.49
CA PRO A 113 -0.38 15.84 -15.81
C PRO A 113 0.69 16.82 -15.32
N GLY A 114 0.97 17.83 -16.13
CA GLY A 114 1.91 18.88 -15.77
C GLY A 114 3.38 18.48 -15.80
N ALA A 115 3.68 17.27 -16.23
CA ALA A 115 5.06 16.79 -16.30
C ALA A 115 5.70 17.06 -17.66
N SER A 116 7.00 17.16 -17.64
CA SER A 116 7.84 17.18 -18.85
C SER A 116 8.99 16.21 -18.66
N ARG A 117 9.57 15.75 -19.75
CA ARG A 117 10.77 14.89 -19.68
C ARG A 117 11.90 15.61 -18.95
N THR A 118 12.11 16.88 -19.24
CA THR A 118 13.14 17.68 -18.59
C THR A 118 12.92 17.81 -17.09
N ALA A 119 11.67 18.01 -16.65
CA ALA A 119 11.37 18.11 -15.24
C ALA A 119 11.62 16.78 -14.52
N LEU A 120 11.27 15.66 -15.14
CA LEU A 120 11.51 14.33 -14.56
C LEU A 120 13.00 14.01 -14.49
N GLU A 121 13.79 14.41 -15.49
CA GLU A 121 15.24 14.18 -15.52
C GLU A 121 15.97 14.95 -14.41
N LYS A 122 15.37 16.01 -13.89
CA LYS A 122 15.89 16.78 -12.76
C LYS A 122 15.57 16.18 -11.40
N LEU A 123 14.67 15.22 -11.33
CA LEU A 123 14.35 14.57 -10.06
C LEU A 123 15.51 13.67 -9.61
N PRO A 124 15.65 13.47 -8.29
CA PRO A 124 16.65 12.54 -7.79
C PRO A 124 16.49 11.15 -8.38
N VAL A 125 17.60 10.50 -8.67
CA VAL A 125 17.61 9.13 -9.17
C VAL A 125 17.08 8.20 -8.06
N PHE A 126 16.14 7.36 -8.41
CA PHE A 126 15.64 6.35 -7.49
C PHE A 126 16.61 5.16 -7.45
N LEU A 127 17.06 4.84 -6.24
CA LEU A 127 17.87 3.66 -5.98
C LEU A 127 17.10 2.75 -5.04
N SER A 128 16.82 1.54 -5.49
CA SER A 128 16.10 0.56 -4.68
C SER A 128 17.03 0.02 -3.57
N ASN A 129 16.55 0.07 -2.35
CA ASN A 129 17.18 -0.67 -1.26
C ASN A 129 16.72 -2.12 -1.35
N ARG A 130 17.65 -3.01 -1.51
CA ARG A 130 17.39 -4.45 -1.48
C ARG A 130 17.37 -4.98 -0.05
#